data_36a2af1263228eebeea0627b9186560f
#
_entry.id   36a2af1263228eebeea0627b9186560f
#
_cell.length_a   1.000
_cell.length_b   1.000
_cell.length_c   1.000
_cell.angle_alpha   90.00
_cell.angle_beta   90.00
_cell.angle_gamma   90.00
#
_symmetry.space_group_name_H-M   'P 1'
#
loop_
_entity.id
_entity.type
_entity.pdbx_description
1 polymer ?
#
loop_
_entity_poly.entity_id
_entity_poly.type
_entity_poly.pdbx_seq_one_letter_code
_entity_poly.pdbx_strand_id
1 'polypeptide(L)'
;MDEITYDRVQEESNPKVKQLYWDIAFGLQDVDGLKPSQYMKDLSEEHISGKKTYVQVQNEITSYYSKNKDNHEDNDEEEADEVATAIYEILSDKSFRFDFLTLKNYHKRLFINLDKEKYNPGNFRNYNFTKDEPVLKGDTVQYQSYDLIEETLKYDFNEEKDIDYSKFSEEELIDRITEFTSRIWQVHPFQEGNTRTTAVFIQKYLISMGFNINNELFKDNALYFRNALVRANYTNYSVGAKETKKYLNMFFENLLLNKNNDLNKDDLKI
;
A
#
# COMPACT_ATOMS: atom_id res chain seq x y z
N MET A 1 27.14 3.83 36.37
CA MET A 1 26.43 4.35 35.17
C MET A 1 25.77 3.14 34.54
N ASP A 2 24.50 2.98 34.82
CA ASP A 2 23.74 1.87 34.23
C ASP A 2 23.60 2.16 32.74
N GLU A 3 24.11 1.27 31.92
CA GLU A 3 23.91 1.28 30.47
C GLU A 3 22.39 1.17 30.22
N ILE A 4 21.80 2.20 29.66
CA ILE A 4 20.43 2.14 29.18
C ILE A 4 20.41 1.21 27.97
N THR A 5 20.11 -0.05 28.21
CA THR A 5 19.85 -1.03 27.17
C THR A 5 18.46 -0.71 26.61
N TYR A 6 18.40 -0.07 25.44
CA TYR A 6 17.17 0.02 24.68
C TYR A 6 16.80 -1.41 24.24
N ASP A 7 15.62 -1.88 24.61
CA ASP A 7 15.08 -3.11 24.05
C ASP A 7 14.99 -2.91 22.53
N ARG A 8 15.79 -3.67 21.79
CA ARG A 8 15.63 -3.74 20.33
C ARG A 8 14.24 -4.28 20.06
N VAL A 9 13.49 -3.63 19.19
CA VAL A 9 12.23 -4.16 18.68
C VAL A 9 12.50 -5.61 18.26
N GLN A 10 11.85 -6.57 18.93
CA GLN A 10 12.04 -7.98 18.61
C GLN A 10 11.53 -8.18 17.19
N GLU A 11 12.43 -8.58 16.31
CA GLU A 11 12.09 -8.98 14.95
C GLU A 11 11.07 -10.13 14.98
N GLU A 12 10.12 -10.13 14.02
CA GLU A 12 9.15 -11.22 13.90
C GLU A 12 9.89 -12.57 13.79
N SER A 13 9.59 -13.49 14.67
CA SER A 13 10.27 -14.79 14.77
C SER A 13 9.52 -15.92 14.06
N ASN A 14 8.23 -15.75 13.76
CA ASN A 14 7.43 -16.78 13.12
C ASN A 14 7.67 -16.82 11.61
N PRO A 15 8.25 -17.89 11.06
CA PRO A 15 8.55 -17.99 9.62
C PRO A 15 7.30 -17.84 8.72
N LYS A 16 6.14 -18.30 9.17
CA LYS A 16 4.90 -18.15 8.39
C LYS A 16 4.45 -16.70 8.30
N VAL A 17 4.64 -15.92 9.38
CA VAL A 17 4.31 -14.49 9.38
C VAL A 17 5.32 -13.73 8.53
N LYS A 18 6.60 -14.06 8.63
CA LYS A 18 7.64 -13.50 7.74
C LYS A 18 7.29 -13.75 6.27
N GLN A 19 6.96 -14.99 5.93
CA GLN A 19 6.57 -15.36 4.56
C GLN A 19 5.38 -14.53 4.10
N LEU A 20 4.31 -14.45 4.90
CA LEU A 20 3.13 -13.67 4.55
C LEU A 20 3.47 -12.20 4.27
N TYR A 21 4.29 -11.56 5.11
CA TYR A 21 4.66 -10.15 4.91
C TYR A 21 5.50 -9.95 3.65
N TRP A 22 6.42 -10.87 3.34
CA TRP A 22 7.17 -10.82 2.08
C TRP A 22 6.25 -11.06 0.87
N ASP A 23 5.33 -12.01 0.95
CA ASP A 23 4.37 -12.28 -0.12
C ASP A 23 3.49 -11.06 -0.42
N ILE A 24 3.00 -10.39 0.61
CA ILE A 24 2.25 -9.14 0.47
C ILE A 24 3.13 -8.05 -0.15
N ALA A 25 4.36 -7.90 0.35
CA ALA A 25 5.30 -6.89 -0.13
C ALA A 25 5.63 -7.08 -1.62
N PHE A 26 5.82 -8.31 -2.06
CA PHE A 26 6.05 -8.64 -3.47
C PHE A 26 4.82 -8.44 -4.34
N GLY A 27 3.65 -8.89 -3.87
CA GLY A 27 2.41 -8.74 -4.62
C GLY A 27 2.00 -7.29 -4.83
N LEU A 28 2.25 -6.42 -3.85
CA LEU A 28 1.94 -5.00 -3.96
C LEU A 28 2.76 -4.26 -5.03
N GLN A 29 3.84 -4.84 -5.55
CA GLN A 29 4.56 -4.25 -6.68
C GLN A 29 3.76 -4.33 -7.99
N ASP A 30 2.86 -5.33 -8.12
CA ASP A 30 2.03 -5.52 -9.32
C ASP A 30 1.05 -4.36 -9.59
N VAL A 31 0.75 -3.51 -8.61
CA VAL A 31 -0.08 -2.31 -8.81
C VAL A 31 0.51 -1.36 -9.85
N ASP A 32 1.82 -1.34 -9.97
CA ASP A 32 2.58 -0.50 -10.93
C ASP A 32 3.29 -1.38 -11.99
N GLY A 33 2.94 -2.68 -12.07
CA GLY A 33 3.51 -3.63 -13.03
C GLY A 33 4.94 -4.06 -12.73
N LEU A 34 5.43 -3.76 -11.52
CA LEU A 34 6.79 -4.07 -11.09
C LEU A 34 6.89 -5.50 -10.54
N LYS A 35 8.11 -6.06 -10.57
CA LYS A 35 8.39 -7.39 -10.02
C LYS A 35 9.71 -7.38 -9.27
N PRO A 36 9.73 -7.92 -8.04
CA PRO A 36 10.97 -8.09 -7.31
C PRO A 36 11.96 -8.99 -8.06
N SER A 37 13.24 -8.65 -7.97
CA SER A 37 14.33 -9.42 -8.56
C SER A 37 14.43 -10.82 -7.96
N GLN A 38 15.13 -11.73 -8.66
CA GLN A 38 15.43 -13.05 -8.08
C GLN A 38 16.35 -12.93 -6.86
N TYR A 39 17.26 -11.94 -6.88
CA TYR A 39 18.15 -11.66 -5.75
C TYR A 39 17.37 -11.27 -4.48
N MET A 40 16.36 -10.40 -4.61
CA MET A 40 15.50 -10.04 -3.49
C MET A 40 14.72 -11.24 -2.95
N LYS A 41 14.21 -12.10 -3.83
CA LYS A 41 13.52 -13.35 -3.41
C LYS A 41 14.42 -14.28 -2.63
N ASP A 42 15.64 -14.49 -3.10
CA ASP A 42 16.64 -15.34 -2.41
C ASP A 42 16.98 -14.77 -1.02
N LEU A 43 17.16 -13.45 -0.90
CA LEU A 43 17.38 -12.79 0.39
C LEU A 43 16.18 -12.90 1.34
N SER A 44 14.96 -12.80 0.82
CA SER A 44 13.75 -13.00 1.62
C SER A 44 13.65 -14.42 2.18
N GLU A 45 14.02 -15.45 1.40
CA GLU A 45 14.06 -16.84 1.86
C GLU A 45 15.12 -17.04 2.97
N GLU A 46 16.30 -16.42 2.84
CA GLU A 46 17.32 -16.45 3.89
C GLU A 46 16.83 -15.76 5.17
N HIS A 47 16.07 -14.68 5.07
CA HIS A 47 15.46 -14.03 6.21
C HIS A 47 14.35 -14.88 6.84
N ILE A 48 13.47 -15.48 6.04
CA ILE A 48 12.39 -16.36 6.52
C ILE A 48 12.94 -17.54 7.27
N SER A 49 14.00 -18.17 6.74
CA SER A 49 14.69 -19.31 7.36
C SER A 49 15.54 -18.94 8.59
N GLY A 50 15.70 -17.65 8.89
CA GLY A 50 16.51 -17.17 10.02
C GLY A 50 18.02 -17.16 9.77
N LYS A 51 18.47 -17.38 8.53
CA LYS A 51 19.90 -17.27 8.16
C LYS A 51 20.38 -15.81 8.17
N LYS A 52 19.46 -14.87 7.86
CA LYS A 52 19.70 -13.43 7.90
C LYS A 52 18.67 -12.73 8.76
N THR A 53 19.09 -11.65 9.39
CA THR A 53 18.17 -10.68 10.00
C THR A 53 17.61 -9.75 8.95
N TYR A 54 16.47 -9.09 9.25
CA TYR A 54 15.91 -8.06 8.35
C TYR A 54 16.94 -6.95 8.04
N VAL A 55 17.68 -6.49 9.05
CA VAL A 55 18.70 -5.44 8.88
C VAL A 55 19.80 -5.87 7.90
N GLN A 56 20.18 -7.16 7.90
CA GLN A 56 21.15 -7.67 6.93
C GLN A 56 20.58 -7.65 5.51
N VAL A 57 19.31 -8.08 5.32
CA VAL A 57 18.65 -8.03 4.02
C VAL A 57 18.58 -6.58 3.50
N GLN A 58 18.11 -5.65 4.31
CA GLN A 58 18.02 -4.23 3.96
C GLN A 58 19.38 -3.66 3.53
N ASN A 59 20.43 -3.91 4.32
CA ASN A 59 21.77 -3.42 4.00
C ASN A 59 22.32 -4.03 2.71
N GLU A 60 22.02 -5.30 2.43
CA GLU A 60 22.48 -5.97 1.21
C GLU A 60 21.78 -5.42 -0.02
N ILE A 61 20.46 -5.21 0.00
CA ILE A 61 19.72 -4.59 -1.11
C ILE A 61 20.24 -3.17 -1.39
N THR A 62 20.31 -2.32 -0.37
CA THR A 62 20.80 -0.96 -0.54
C THR A 62 22.25 -0.93 -1.04
N SER A 63 23.11 -1.84 -0.55
CA SER A 63 24.49 -1.95 -1.02
C SER A 63 24.61 -2.47 -2.45
N TYR A 64 23.74 -3.38 -2.85
CA TYR A 64 23.70 -3.95 -4.19
C TYR A 64 23.42 -2.87 -5.24
N TYR A 65 22.34 -2.12 -5.05
CA TYR A 65 21.96 -1.04 -5.99
C TYR A 65 22.93 0.15 -5.93
N SER A 66 23.43 0.53 -4.75
CA SER A 66 24.43 1.61 -4.63
C SER A 66 25.72 1.34 -5.40
N LYS A 67 26.17 0.08 -5.44
CA LYS A 67 27.41 -0.32 -6.13
C LYS A 67 27.24 -0.49 -7.64
N ASN A 68 26.03 -0.74 -8.09
CA ASN A 68 25.73 -1.09 -9.48
C ASN A 68 25.00 0.03 -10.25
N LYS A 69 24.94 1.25 -9.71
CA LYS A 69 24.21 2.38 -10.32
C LYS A 69 24.51 2.63 -11.81
N ASP A 70 25.75 2.38 -12.23
CA ASP A 70 26.18 2.58 -13.62
C ASP A 70 25.82 1.41 -14.56
N ASN A 71 25.39 0.26 -14.02
CA ASN A 71 25.13 -0.96 -14.77
C ASN A 71 23.65 -1.37 -14.82
N HIS A 72 22.79 -0.75 -14.04
CA HIS A 72 21.36 -1.03 -14.07
C HIS A 72 20.66 -0.04 -15.00
N GLU A 73 20.33 -0.50 -16.21
CA GLU A 73 19.42 0.19 -17.13
C GLU A 73 17.96 0.09 -16.64
N ASP A 74 17.67 -0.78 -15.68
CA ASP A 74 16.33 -1.09 -15.21
C ASP A 74 16.10 -0.60 -13.77
N ASN A 75 15.57 0.61 -13.66
CA ASN A 75 15.18 1.20 -12.36
C ASN A 75 13.96 0.48 -11.73
N ASP A 76 13.27 -0.38 -12.49
CA ASP A 76 12.04 -1.03 -12.06
C ASP A 76 12.32 -2.14 -11.02
N GLU A 77 13.43 -2.90 -11.18
CA GLU A 77 13.84 -3.89 -10.19
C GLU A 77 14.32 -3.24 -8.89
N GLU A 78 15.12 -2.16 -8.97
CA GLU A 78 15.55 -1.39 -7.79
C GLU A 78 14.34 -0.87 -7.02
N GLU A 79 13.38 -0.28 -7.72
CA GLU A 79 12.14 0.20 -7.12
C GLU A 79 11.38 -0.93 -6.43
N ALA A 80 11.18 -2.06 -7.13
CA ALA A 80 10.42 -3.19 -6.59
C ALA A 80 11.08 -3.76 -5.31
N ASP A 81 12.39 -3.91 -5.30
CA ASP A 81 13.14 -4.51 -4.21
C ASP A 81 13.21 -3.60 -2.97
N GLU A 82 13.57 -2.32 -3.16
CA GLU A 82 13.63 -1.33 -2.07
C GLU A 82 12.25 -1.12 -1.44
N VAL A 83 11.19 -0.99 -2.27
CA VAL A 83 9.83 -0.81 -1.76
C VAL A 83 9.31 -2.08 -1.08
N ALA A 84 9.59 -3.27 -1.61
CA ALA A 84 9.20 -4.52 -0.95
C ALA A 84 9.86 -4.66 0.42
N THR A 85 11.14 -4.31 0.53
CA THR A 85 11.87 -4.31 1.80
C THR A 85 11.21 -3.35 2.81
N ALA A 86 10.87 -2.14 2.39
CA ALA A 86 10.19 -1.17 3.24
C ALA A 86 8.76 -1.59 3.64
N ILE A 87 7.99 -2.24 2.73
CA ILE A 87 6.66 -2.78 3.06
C ILE A 87 6.78 -3.85 4.13
N TYR A 88 7.72 -4.80 3.98
CA TYR A 88 7.97 -5.81 5.00
C TYR A 88 8.25 -5.17 6.37
N GLU A 89 9.12 -4.17 6.43
CA GLU A 89 9.43 -3.45 7.66
C GLU A 89 8.20 -2.82 8.30
N ILE A 90 7.38 -2.11 7.51
CA ILE A 90 6.17 -1.46 8.02
C ILE A 90 5.17 -2.50 8.53
N LEU A 91 4.97 -3.62 7.81
CA LEU A 91 4.02 -4.66 8.23
C LEU A 91 4.47 -5.37 9.51
N SER A 92 5.77 -5.60 9.67
CA SER A 92 6.36 -6.24 10.86
C SER A 92 6.42 -5.32 12.09
N ASP A 93 6.41 -4.01 11.91
CA ASP A 93 6.37 -3.02 13.00
C ASP A 93 5.03 -3.11 13.73
N LYS A 94 5.03 -3.40 15.03
CA LYS A 94 3.81 -3.50 15.84
C LYS A 94 3.20 -2.15 16.18
N SER A 95 3.95 -1.06 16.00
CA SER A 95 3.44 0.29 16.25
C SER A 95 2.51 0.74 15.12
N PHE A 96 1.41 1.36 15.50
CA PHE A 96 0.50 2.02 14.56
C PHE A 96 -0.20 3.19 15.25
N ARG A 97 -0.27 4.31 14.58
CA ARG A 97 -1.08 5.45 14.99
C ARG A 97 -2.02 5.82 13.84
N PHE A 98 -3.30 5.86 14.12
CA PHE A 98 -4.30 6.30 13.16
C PHE A 98 -4.24 7.83 13.00
N ASP A 99 -3.53 8.27 11.96
CA ASP A 99 -3.26 9.67 11.69
C ASP A 99 -2.81 9.83 10.23
N PHE A 100 -3.20 10.92 9.55
CA PHE A 100 -2.72 11.19 8.19
C PHE A 100 -1.21 11.42 8.10
N LEU A 101 -0.56 11.84 9.21
CA LEU A 101 0.90 11.92 9.28
C LEU A 101 1.55 10.54 9.23
N THR A 102 0.87 9.49 9.71
CA THR A 102 1.33 8.10 9.56
C THR A 102 1.29 7.67 8.09
N LEU A 103 0.23 8.04 7.35
CA LEU A 103 0.19 7.82 5.89
C LEU A 103 1.38 8.51 5.19
N LYS A 104 1.65 9.75 5.55
CA LYS A 104 2.79 10.54 5.05
C LYS A 104 4.14 9.89 5.40
N ASN A 105 4.28 9.38 6.64
CA ASN A 105 5.48 8.68 7.07
C ASN A 105 5.68 7.33 6.36
N TYR A 106 4.61 6.59 6.09
CA TYR A 106 4.70 5.35 5.32
C TYR A 106 5.18 5.63 3.90
N HIS A 107 4.63 6.64 3.23
CA HIS A 107 5.16 7.06 1.93
C HIS A 107 6.67 7.40 2.00
N LYS A 108 7.10 8.12 3.04
CA LYS A 108 8.53 8.41 3.22
C LYS A 108 9.35 7.13 3.34
N ARG A 109 8.93 6.19 4.20
CA ARG A 109 9.66 4.91 4.41
C ARG A 109 9.73 4.06 3.15
N LEU A 110 8.63 4.02 2.37
CA LEU A 110 8.57 3.24 1.13
C LEU A 110 9.55 3.73 0.06
N PHE A 111 9.78 5.05 -0.03
CA PHE A 111 10.46 5.63 -1.19
C PHE A 111 11.74 6.41 -0.86
N ILE A 112 12.20 6.38 0.41
CA ILE A 112 13.34 7.21 0.88
C ILE A 112 14.66 6.88 0.14
N ASN A 113 14.85 5.65 -0.29
CA ASN A 113 16.06 5.17 -0.98
C ASN A 113 16.00 5.35 -2.50
N LEU A 114 14.86 5.78 -3.04
CA LEU A 114 14.62 5.94 -4.47
C LEU A 114 14.82 7.39 -4.94
N ASP A 115 14.59 7.61 -6.22
CA ASP A 115 14.73 8.94 -6.84
C ASP A 115 13.84 9.98 -6.16
N LYS A 116 14.49 10.97 -5.56
CA LYS A 116 13.81 12.03 -4.79
C LYS A 116 13.01 13.00 -5.65
N GLU A 117 13.36 13.15 -6.93
CA GLU A 117 12.61 14.01 -7.85
C GLU A 117 11.32 13.32 -8.29
N LYS A 118 11.38 12.00 -8.54
CA LYS A 118 10.22 11.19 -8.92
C LYS A 118 9.22 11.01 -7.77
N TYR A 119 9.71 10.67 -6.55
CA TYR A 119 8.83 10.28 -5.44
C TYR A 119 8.56 11.39 -4.43
N ASN A 120 9.48 12.35 -4.27
CA ASN A 120 9.43 13.37 -3.21
C ASN A 120 9.06 12.76 -1.83
N PRO A 121 9.85 11.81 -1.28
CA PRO A 121 9.44 10.94 -0.18
C PRO A 121 8.93 11.68 1.05
N GLY A 122 7.70 11.37 1.47
CA GLY A 122 7.07 11.97 2.63
C GLY A 122 6.62 13.42 2.45
N ASN A 123 6.54 13.93 1.22
CA ASN A 123 5.98 15.24 0.95
C ASN A 123 4.76 15.14 0.04
N PHE A 124 3.76 15.98 0.30
CA PHE A 124 2.63 16.09 -0.59
C PHE A 124 3.05 16.77 -1.90
N ARG A 125 2.40 16.40 -3.00
CA ARG A 125 2.57 17.10 -4.27
C ARG A 125 2.11 18.55 -4.16
N ASN A 126 2.72 19.42 -4.92
CA ASN A 126 2.45 20.85 -4.97
C ASN A 126 1.91 21.33 -6.33
N TYR A 127 1.38 20.40 -7.12
CA TYR A 127 0.75 20.66 -8.43
C TYR A 127 -0.39 19.66 -8.68
N ASN A 128 -1.30 20.04 -9.58
CA ASN A 128 -2.34 19.16 -10.08
C ASN A 128 -1.82 18.36 -11.28
N PHE A 129 -2.26 17.12 -11.42
CA PHE A 129 -1.91 16.26 -12.54
C PHE A 129 -3.05 15.30 -12.86
N THR A 130 -2.94 14.67 -14.00
CA THR A 130 -3.79 13.56 -14.44
C THR A 130 -2.93 12.33 -14.66
N LYS A 131 -3.51 11.14 -14.52
CA LYS A 131 -2.85 9.86 -14.74
C LYS A 131 -3.73 9.01 -15.63
N ASP A 132 -3.17 8.58 -16.76
CA ASP A 132 -3.88 7.66 -17.67
C ASP A 132 -4.11 6.32 -16.97
N GLU A 133 -5.36 5.89 -16.89
CA GLU A 133 -5.75 4.65 -16.25
C GLU A 133 -6.14 3.61 -17.32
N PRO A 134 -5.38 2.52 -17.49
CA PRO A 134 -5.67 1.50 -18.51
C PRO A 134 -7.07 0.89 -18.39
N VAL A 135 -7.58 0.72 -17.15
CA VAL A 135 -8.92 0.23 -16.87
C VAL A 135 -10.02 1.17 -17.37
N LEU A 136 -9.69 2.46 -17.57
CA LEU A 136 -10.57 3.51 -18.12
C LEU A 136 -10.25 3.82 -19.59
N LYS A 137 -9.57 2.92 -20.31
CA LYS A 137 -9.10 3.16 -21.68
C LYS A 137 -8.26 4.43 -21.88
N GLY A 138 -7.47 4.79 -20.85
CA GLY A 138 -6.59 5.96 -20.87
C GLY A 138 -7.23 7.24 -20.33
N ASP A 139 -8.50 7.19 -19.87
CA ASP A 139 -9.08 8.33 -19.14
C ASP A 139 -8.54 8.38 -17.69
N THR A 140 -8.85 9.43 -16.96
CA THR A 140 -8.26 9.72 -15.63
C THR A 140 -9.32 9.88 -14.55
N VAL A 141 -8.95 9.57 -13.31
CA VAL A 141 -9.73 9.96 -12.12
C VAL A 141 -9.45 11.44 -11.81
N GLN A 142 -10.47 12.14 -11.34
CA GLN A 142 -10.28 13.48 -10.83
C GLN A 142 -9.74 13.43 -9.39
N TYR A 143 -8.47 13.75 -9.23
CA TYR A 143 -7.81 13.82 -7.92
C TYR A 143 -8.09 15.15 -7.23
N GLN A 144 -7.85 15.19 -5.91
CA GLN A 144 -8.00 16.40 -5.12
C GLN A 144 -7.04 17.51 -5.59
N SER A 145 -7.48 18.78 -5.51
CA SER A 145 -6.57 19.90 -5.75
C SER A 145 -5.43 19.93 -4.75
N TYR A 146 -4.21 20.18 -5.22
CA TYR A 146 -2.98 20.05 -4.39
C TYR A 146 -3.01 20.97 -3.16
N ASP A 147 -3.60 22.13 -3.24
CA ASP A 147 -3.73 23.11 -2.16
C ASP A 147 -4.72 22.70 -1.06
N LEU A 148 -5.59 21.72 -1.33
CA LEU A 148 -6.57 21.18 -0.38
C LEU A 148 -6.20 19.79 0.19
N ILE A 149 -5.08 19.19 -0.23
CA ILE A 149 -4.68 17.84 0.17
C ILE A 149 -4.68 17.67 1.68
N GLU A 150 -3.97 18.54 2.40
CA GLU A 150 -3.81 18.41 3.84
C GLU A 150 -5.12 18.62 4.59
N GLU A 151 -5.93 19.58 4.16
CA GLU A 151 -7.23 19.85 4.76
C GLU A 151 -8.20 18.68 4.56
N THR A 152 -8.25 18.14 3.34
CA THR A 152 -9.10 16.98 3.02
C THR A 152 -8.68 15.75 3.81
N LEU A 153 -7.39 15.44 3.87
CA LEU A 153 -6.91 14.30 4.68
C LEU A 153 -7.24 14.48 6.16
N LYS A 154 -7.03 15.68 6.73
CA LYS A 154 -7.42 15.97 8.13
C LYS A 154 -8.90 15.72 8.36
N TYR A 155 -9.74 16.17 7.44
CA TYR A 155 -11.18 15.97 7.52
C TYR A 155 -11.53 14.47 7.49
N ASP A 156 -11.04 13.73 6.48
CA ASP A 156 -11.35 12.31 6.30
C ASP A 156 -10.88 11.46 7.49
N PHE A 157 -9.69 11.72 8.01
CA PHE A 157 -9.16 11.01 9.17
C PHE A 157 -9.91 11.34 10.47
N ASN A 158 -10.37 12.57 10.65
CA ASN A 158 -11.17 12.93 11.82
C ASN A 158 -12.55 12.27 11.76
N GLU A 159 -13.22 12.30 10.61
CA GLU A 159 -14.51 11.61 10.40
C GLU A 159 -14.41 10.11 10.68
N GLU A 160 -13.31 9.48 10.24
CA GLU A 160 -13.08 8.06 10.44
C GLU A 160 -12.76 7.70 11.89
N LYS A 161 -11.98 8.54 12.58
CA LYS A 161 -11.55 8.32 13.96
C LYS A 161 -12.71 8.23 14.95
N ASP A 162 -13.79 8.94 14.67
CA ASP A 162 -14.97 9.03 15.56
C ASP A 162 -15.99 7.89 15.32
N ILE A 163 -15.69 6.96 14.39
CA ILE A 163 -16.56 5.83 14.07
C ILE A 163 -16.47 4.73 15.13
N ASP A 164 -17.62 4.33 15.65
CA ASP A 164 -17.77 3.18 16.56
C ASP A 164 -18.23 1.94 15.77
N TYR A 165 -17.28 1.21 15.26
CA TYR A 165 -17.50 0.01 14.45
C TYR A 165 -18.21 -1.13 15.20
N SER A 166 -18.26 -1.11 16.54
CA SER A 166 -18.94 -2.13 17.33
C SER A 166 -20.47 -2.16 17.11
N LYS A 167 -21.00 -1.11 16.51
CA LYS A 167 -22.44 -0.93 16.22
C LYS A 167 -22.83 -1.31 14.80
N PHE A 168 -21.85 -1.61 13.95
CA PHE A 168 -22.07 -1.84 12.53
C PHE A 168 -22.39 -3.30 12.24
N SER A 169 -23.30 -3.52 11.29
CA SER A 169 -23.43 -4.79 10.60
C SER A 169 -22.19 -5.05 9.72
N GLU A 170 -22.03 -6.29 9.24
CA GLU A 170 -20.95 -6.63 8.33
C GLU A 170 -20.99 -5.78 7.06
N GLU A 171 -22.18 -5.52 6.51
CA GLU A 171 -22.37 -4.69 5.31
C GLU A 171 -21.96 -3.23 5.56
N GLU A 172 -22.44 -2.63 6.65
CA GLU A 172 -22.07 -1.26 7.05
C GLU A 172 -20.57 -1.12 7.31
N LEU A 173 -19.94 -2.14 7.91
CA LEU A 173 -18.49 -2.18 8.11
C LEU A 173 -17.76 -2.15 6.77
N ILE A 174 -18.13 -3.03 5.83
CA ILE A 174 -17.50 -3.09 4.50
C ILE A 174 -17.68 -1.76 3.76
N ASP A 175 -18.90 -1.23 3.74
CA ASP A 175 -19.20 0.03 3.07
C ASP A 175 -18.37 1.18 3.65
N ARG A 176 -18.22 1.24 4.97
CA ARG A 176 -17.42 2.30 5.62
C ARG A 176 -15.92 2.17 5.35
N ILE A 177 -15.35 0.97 5.47
CA ILE A 177 -13.94 0.73 5.15
C ILE A 177 -13.66 1.04 3.69
N THR A 178 -14.56 0.65 2.79
CA THR A 178 -14.48 0.98 1.36
C THR A 178 -14.52 2.48 1.12
N GLU A 179 -15.46 3.19 1.75
CA GLU A 179 -15.60 4.65 1.63
C GLU A 179 -14.32 5.35 2.07
N PHE A 180 -13.84 5.07 3.28
CA PHE A 180 -12.62 5.68 3.80
C PHE A 180 -11.41 5.40 2.91
N THR A 181 -11.22 4.14 2.51
CA THR A 181 -10.09 3.75 1.63
C THR A 181 -10.15 4.47 0.29
N SER A 182 -11.34 4.52 -0.32
CA SER A 182 -11.58 5.20 -1.60
C SER A 182 -11.25 6.69 -1.51
N ARG A 183 -11.72 7.36 -0.45
CA ARG A 183 -11.54 8.81 -0.26
C ARG A 183 -10.07 9.18 -0.06
N ILE A 184 -9.34 8.51 0.83
CA ILE A 184 -7.92 8.80 1.05
C ILE A 184 -7.07 8.52 -0.21
N TRP A 185 -7.43 7.49 -0.99
CA TRP A 185 -6.76 7.22 -2.26
C TRP A 185 -7.07 8.31 -3.31
N GLN A 186 -8.33 8.79 -3.41
CA GLN A 186 -8.72 9.84 -4.34
C GLN A 186 -8.02 11.17 -4.06
N VAL A 187 -7.72 11.48 -2.81
CA VAL A 187 -6.89 12.65 -2.49
C VAL A 187 -5.60 12.62 -3.27
N HIS A 188 -5.04 11.44 -3.50
CA HIS A 188 -3.83 11.20 -4.28
C HIS A 188 -2.69 12.14 -3.88
N PRO A 189 -2.29 12.11 -2.59
CA PRO A 189 -1.52 13.20 -2.01
C PRO A 189 -0.05 13.26 -2.48
N PHE A 190 0.48 12.20 -3.08
CA PHE A 190 1.88 12.09 -3.46
C PHE A 190 2.05 12.12 -4.99
N GLN A 191 3.28 12.41 -5.44
CA GLN A 191 3.61 12.39 -6.87
C GLN A 191 3.49 10.98 -7.47
N GLU A 192 4.04 9.99 -6.77
CA GLU A 192 3.96 8.56 -7.11
C GLU A 192 3.73 7.71 -5.86
N GLY A 193 3.43 6.40 -6.02
CA GLY A 193 3.33 5.45 -4.93
C GLY A 193 2.05 5.54 -4.09
N ASN A 194 1.02 6.28 -4.52
CA ASN A 194 -0.21 6.47 -3.76
C ASN A 194 -0.93 5.17 -3.44
N THR A 195 -1.06 4.24 -4.40
CA THR A 195 -1.77 2.97 -4.20
C THR A 195 -1.04 2.07 -3.21
N ARG A 196 0.29 1.92 -3.33
CA ARG A 196 1.09 1.10 -2.40
C ARG A 196 1.04 1.67 -0.99
N THR A 197 1.17 3.00 -0.85
CA THR A 197 1.06 3.68 0.45
C THR A 197 -0.32 3.49 1.09
N THR A 198 -1.39 3.65 0.31
CA THR A 198 -2.77 3.43 0.78
C THR A 198 -2.98 1.98 1.21
N ALA A 199 -2.53 1.01 0.39
CA ALA A 199 -2.68 -0.41 0.70
C ALA A 199 -1.99 -0.80 2.01
N VAL A 200 -0.75 -0.35 2.22
CA VAL A 200 0.00 -0.61 3.46
C VAL A 200 -0.65 0.06 4.66
N PHE A 201 -1.10 1.32 4.50
CA PHE A 201 -1.78 2.03 5.57
C PHE A 201 -3.08 1.32 6.00
N ILE A 202 -3.92 0.95 5.03
CA ILE A 202 -5.20 0.27 5.31
C ILE A 202 -4.96 -1.09 5.97
N GLN A 203 -3.98 -1.87 5.55
CA GLN A 203 -3.65 -3.13 6.21
C GLN A 203 -3.27 -2.91 7.68
N LYS A 204 -2.40 -1.94 7.97
CA LYS A 204 -2.02 -1.59 9.35
C LYS A 204 -3.21 -1.09 10.17
N TYR A 205 -4.09 -0.31 9.56
CA TYR A 205 -5.31 0.17 10.19
C TYR A 205 -6.23 -0.99 10.57
N LEU A 206 -6.53 -1.89 9.64
CA LEU A 206 -7.38 -3.05 9.89
C LEU A 206 -6.79 -4.00 10.95
N ILE A 207 -5.47 -4.24 10.91
CA ILE A 207 -4.78 -5.00 11.97
C ILE A 207 -4.94 -4.32 13.34
N SER A 208 -4.84 -2.99 13.41
CA SER A 208 -5.02 -2.25 14.66
C SER A 208 -6.44 -2.31 15.23
N MET A 209 -7.43 -2.55 14.37
CA MET A 209 -8.83 -2.80 14.74
C MET A 209 -9.08 -4.25 15.20
N GLY A 210 -8.07 -5.12 15.13
CA GLY A 210 -8.16 -6.52 15.52
C GLY A 210 -8.53 -7.49 14.40
N PHE A 211 -8.61 -7.03 13.14
CA PHE A 211 -8.83 -7.93 12.01
C PHE A 211 -7.61 -8.79 11.75
N ASN A 212 -7.87 -10.06 11.48
CA ASN A 212 -6.83 -11.00 11.09
C ASN A 212 -6.67 -10.97 9.57
N ILE A 213 -5.69 -10.22 9.08
CA ILE A 213 -5.39 -10.12 7.64
C ILE A 213 -4.34 -11.18 7.29
N ASN A 214 -4.73 -12.45 7.35
CA ASN A 214 -3.85 -13.58 7.09
C ASN A 214 -3.95 -14.14 5.67
N ASN A 215 -4.77 -13.53 4.82
CA ASN A 215 -4.95 -14.05 3.48
C ASN A 215 -3.97 -13.38 2.51
N GLU A 216 -3.65 -14.11 1.48
CA GLU A 216 -2.75 -13.67 0.40
C GLU A 216 -3.46 -12.72 -0.59
N LEU A 217 -4.57 -12.09 -0.17
CA LEU A 217 -5.44 -11.35 -1.09
C LEU A 217 -4.71 -10.17 -1.75
N PHE A 218 -3.93 -9.42 -0.97
CA PHE A 218 -3.11 -8.34 -1.52
C PHE A 218 -1.97 -8.86 -2.41
N LYS A 219 -1.43 -10.05 -2.12
CA LYS A 219 -0.43 -10.69 -2.96
C LYS A 219 -0.97 -10.99 -4.35
N ASP A 220 -2.16 -11.59 -4.40
CA ASP A 220 -2.70 -12.12 -5.67
C ASP A 220 -3.58 -11.11 -6.43
N ASN A 221 -4.09 -10.08 -5.74
CA ASN A 221 -5.11 -9.18 -6.26
C ASN A 221 -4.76 -7.69 -6.13
N ALA A 222 -3.45 -7.34 -6.06
CA ALA A 222 -3.03 -5.96 -5.90
C ALA A 222 -3.47 -5.06 -7.07
N LEU A 223 -3.36 -5.55 -8.31
CA LEU A 223 -3.85 -4.83 -9.49
C LEU A 223 -5.38 -4.72 -9.51
N TYR A 224 -6.12 -5.76 -9.05
CA TYR A 224 -7.56 -5.66 -8.88
C TYR A 224 -7.91 -4.57 -7.87
N PHE A 225 -7.25 -4.53 -6.71
CA PHE A 225 -7.46 -3.50 -5.69
C PHE A 225 -7.23 -2.10 -6.25
N ARG A 226 -6.13 -1.87 -7.00
CA ARG A 226 -5.86 -0.59 -7.67
C ARG A 226 -7.00 -0.21 -8.61
N ASN A 227 -7.40 -1.13 -9.50
CA ASN A 227 -8.47 -0.87 -10.47
C ASN A 227 -9.83 -0.65 -9.80
N ALA A 228 -10.10 -1.31 -8.67
CA ALA A 228 -11.31 -1.10 -7.88
C ALA A 228 -11.35 0.32 -7.26
N LEU A 229 -10.20 0.83 -6.79
CA LEU A 229 -10.07 2.22 -6.33
C LEU A 229 -10.31 3.22 -7.47
N VAL A 230 -9.79 2.95 -8.66
CA VAL A 230 -10.05 3.77 -9.87
C VAL A 230 -11.56 3.78 -10.16
N ARG A 231 -12.22 2.62 -10.19
CA ARG A 231 -13.66 2.50 -10.47
C ARG A 231 -14.55 3.13 -9.39
N ALA A 232 -14.10 3.13 -8.14
CA ALA A 232 -14.82 3.77 -7.04
C ALA A 232 -14.85 5.30 -7.15
N ASN A 233 -13.94 5.90 -7.94
CA ASN A 233 -13.74 7.34 -8.03
C ASN A 233 -13.87 7.91 -9.46
N TYR A 234 -14.42 7.12 -10.40
CA TYR A 234 -14.53 7.55 -11.79
C TYR A 234 -15.96 7.68 -12.26
N THR A 235 -16.30 8.86 -12.75
CA THR A 235 -17.58 9.16 -13.40
C THR A 235 -17.34 9.89 -14.72
N ASN A 236 -17.88 9.35 -15.82
CA ASN A 236 -17.90 10.00 -17.13
C ASN A 236 -19.20 9.65 -17.85
N TYR A 237 -20.16 10.59 -17.82
CA TYR A 237 -21.47 10.39 -18.40
C TYR A 237 -21.44 10.28 -19.93
N SER A 238 -20.41 10.79 -20.60
CA SER A 238 -20.29 10.71 -22.07
C SER A 238 -20.10 9.29 -22.58
N VAL A 239 -19.51 8.42 -21.76
CA VAL A 239 -19.32 6.97 -22.04
C VAL A 239 -20.23 6.10 -21.18
N GLY A 240 -21.18 6.69 -20.46
CA GLY A 240 -22.13 5.97 -19.60
C GLY A 240 -21.51 5.36 -18.34
N ALA A 241 -20.28 5.75 -17.96
CA ALA A 241 -19.62 5.27 -16.78
C ALA A 241 -20.02 6.08 -15.54
N LYS A 242 -20.30 5.38 -14.44
CA LYS A 242 -20.50 5.94 -13.11
C LYS A 242 -19.54 5.31 -12.12
N GLU A 243 -19.18 6.07 -11.10
CA GLU A 243 -18.46 5.54 -9.94
C GLU A 243 -19.21 4.35 -9.34
N THR A 244 -18.46 3.36 -8.90
CA THR A 244 -19.03 2.20 -8.23
C THR A 244 -18.05 1.61 -7.22
N LYS A 245 -18.49 1.46 -5.99
CA LYS A 245 -17.73 0.84 -4.90
C LYS A 245 -17.89 -0.68 -4.86
N LYS A 246 -18.74 -1.25 -5.71
CA LYS A 246 -19.03 -2.70 -5.77
C LYS A 246 -17.75 -3.53 -5.74
N TYR A 247 -16.78 -3.21 -6.59
CA TYR A 247 -15.56 -4.01 -6.74
C TYR A 247 -14.66 -3.91 -5.51
N LEU A 248 -14.58 -2.73 -4.90
CA LEU A 248 -13.79 -2.53 -3.68
C LEU A 248 -14.48 -3.19 -2.48
N ASN A 249 -15.83 -3.18 -2.41
CA ASN A 249 -16.59 -3.95 -1.43
C ASN A 249 -16.30 -5.45 -1.56
N MET A 250 -16.36 -6.01 -2.77
CA MET A 250 -16.04 -7.43 -3.02
C MET A 250 -14.63 -7.80 -2.53
N PHE A 251 -13.65 -6.91 -2.74
CA PHE A 251 -12.30 -7.09 -2.22
C PHE A 251 -12.27 -7.13 -0.69
N PHE A 252 -12.90 -6.17 -0.01
CA PHE A 252 -12.92 -6.12 1.46
C PHE A 252 -13.80 -7.22 2.08
N GLU A 253 -14.87 -7.65 1.42
CA GLU A 253 -15.64 -8.83 1.84
C GLU A 253 -14.79 -10.10 1.85
N ASN A 254 -13.97 -10.30 0.81
CA ASN A 254 -13.06 -11.43 0.77
C ASN A 254 -11.96 -11.29 1.85
N LEU A 255 -11.44 -10.07 2.06
CA LEU A 255 -10.38 -9.80 3.01
C LEU A 255 -10.81 -9.97 4.46
N LEU A 256 -11.97 -9.44 4.83
CA LEU A 256 -12.40 -9.32 6.22
C LEU A 256 -13.41 -10.38 6.63
N LEU A 257 -14.26 -10.82 5.71
CA LEU A 257 -15.36 -11.76 5.96
C LEU A 257 -15.11 -13.15 5.38
N ASN A 258 -13.95 -13.37 4.75
CA ASN A 258 -13.59 -14.62 4.07
C ASN A 258 -14.63 -15.07 3.03
N LYS A 259 -15.31 -14.12 2.36
CA LYS A 259 -16.16 -14.42 1.22
C LYS A 259 -15.29 -14.81 0.02
N ASN A 260 -15.89 -15.47 -0.97
CA ASN A 260 -15.22 -15.93 -2.19
C ASN A 260 -15.79 -15.20 -3.40
N ASN A 261 -15.83 -13.86 -3.36
CA ASN A 261 -16.19 -13.09 -4.54
C ASN A 261 -15.14 -13.30 -5.64
N ASP A 262 -15.57 -13.43 -6.88
CA ASP A 262 -14.67 -13.48 -8.02
C ASP A 262 -14.08 -12.10 -8.30
N LEU A 263 -12.76 -11.97 -8.13
CA LEU A 263 -12.02 -10.73 -8.32
C LEU A 263 -11.44 -10.64 -9.74
N ASN A 264 -12.32 -10.79 -10.74
CA ASN A 264 -11.93 -10.74 -12.14
C ASN A 264 -11.60 -9.30 -12.58
N LYS A 265 -10.35 -9.08 -13.02
CA LYS A 265 -9.85 -7.77 -13.47
C LYS A 265 -10.58 -7.22 -14.70
N ASP A 266 -11.11 -8.11 -15.53
CA ASP A 266 -11.80 -7.71 -16.77
C ASP A 266 -13.17 -7.07 -16.51
N ASP A 267 -13.80 -7.37 -15.39
CA ASP A 267 -15.10 -6.78 -15.00
C ASP A 267 -14.98 -5.29 -14.62
N LEU A 268 -13.78 -4.80 -14.34
CA LEU A 268 -13.55 -3.40 -13.97
C LEU A 268 -13.36 -2.48 -15.19
N LYS A 269 -13.12 -3.04 -16.38
CA LYS A 269 -12.95 -2.25 -17.61
C LYS A 269 -14.25 -1.54 -18.00
N ILE A 270 -14.15 -0.31 -18.53
CA ILE A 270 -15.27 0.47 -19.07
C ILE A 270 -15.39 0.31 -20.58
#